data_d44de8c8969e9fd9ad0ef3debcd5b04b
#
_entry.id   d44de8c8969e9fd9ad0ef3debcd5b04b
#
_cell.length_a   1.000
_cell.length_b   1.000
_cell.length_c   1.000
_cell.angle_alpha   90.00
_cell.angle_beta   90.00
_cell.angle_gamma   90.00
#
_symmetry.space_group_name_H-M   'P 1'
#
loop_
_entity.id
_entity.type
_entity.pdbx_description
1 polymer ?
#
loop_
_entity_poly.entity_id
_entity_poly.type
_entity_poly.pdbx_seq_one_letter_code
_entity_poly.pdbx_strand_id
1 'polypeptide(L)'
;MRALIPFTRTGLPLAISLLAGCTLLTPPASEELRKDALPNVSVPQQWKQPAEPGAMVGSGFGSFSNPALEALIREALTYNADLRAGAARVEQARGYVTVAGADLQPGVAALAKGGGKWSGDYSGMQNALIGATWEIDLWGRQRYGARAASDSYASAQLDFEYAQQSLAAWVVRSWLLAVQSTQQVNLLQEMVQSASKLVDMAQQRLKSGIGDEKEVAQAQASLGEYRDRLRQIQLARTQALRALEVLLGRYPSAEVQTAASLPAMPAPVPAGLPSELLERRPDVIAAERRVAAAFNLTEEARVAHLPRISLTATFGAVSSDLIVLQDHSNPTMGLGGSLLWPIFTGGALQAQVDIRTAEQQQAVAEYAAIGLRAFNEVEGALASEAALRERQVILQQVTSDSRRSMELATVQYKVGSSDLRSVLQEQLRLYNTLLALVQIQSERLAQRVNLHLALGGGFDAAPGAAGASVSPQAVKPAS
;
A
#
# COMPACT_ATOMS: atom_id res chain seq x y z
N MET A 1 -80.53 -2.96 23.25
CA MET A 1 -79.49 -2.49 24.15
C MET A 1 -78.11 -2.99 23.62
N ARG A 2 -77.37 -2.23 22.89
CA ARG A 2 -76.01 -2.55 22.43
C ARG A 2 -75.02 -1.75 23.29
N ALA A 3 -74.21 -2.46 24.06
CA ALA A 3 -73.15 -1.85 24.88
C ALA A 3 -71.94 -1.58 24.01
N LEU A 4 -71.59 -0.32 23.86
CA LEU A 4 -70.34 0.19 23.27
C LEU A 4 -69.21 0.11 24.33
N ILE A 5 -68.20 -0.66 24.08
CA ILE A 5 -66.98 -0.73 24.90
C ILE A 5 -66.09 0.46 24.47
N PRO A 6 -65.63 1.35 25.37
CA PRO A 6 -64.74 2.44 25.03
C PRO A 6 -63.29 1.92 24.87
N PHE A 7 -62.72 2.08 23.68
CA PHE A 7 -61.31 1.83 23.40
C PHE A 7 -60.43 2.89 24.10
N THR A 8 -59.78 2.52 25.17
CA THR A 8 -58.95 3.43 25.99
C THR A 8 -57.68 3.83 25.25
N ARG A 9 -57.44 5.14 25.12
CA ARG A 9 -56.30 5.82 24.46
C ARG A 9 -54.95 5.68 25.15
N THR A 10 -54.70 4.65 25.92
CA THR A 10 -53.47 4.48 26.74
C THR A 10 -52.36 3.64 26.09
N GLY A 11 -52.56 3.12 24.86
CA GLY A 11 -51.55 2.29 24.18
C GLY A 11 -50.53 3.06 23.33
N LEU A 12 -50.76 4.34 23.02
CA LEU A 12 -49.92 5.14 22.09
C LEU A 12 -48.55 5.53 22.67
N PRO A 13 -48.42 5.92 23.97
CA PRO A 13 -47.09 6.33 24.50
C PRO A 13 -46.11 5.17 24.70
N LEU A 14 -46.57 3.94 24.86
CA LEU A 14 -45.68 2.77 25.03
C LEU A 14 -44.99 2.34 23.70
N ALA A 15 -45.67 2.55 22.56
CA ALA A 15 -45.14 2.26 21.24
C ALA A 15 -44.08 3.28 20.79
N ILE A 16 -44.19 4.52 21.23
CA ILE A 16 -43.23 5.63 20.90
C ILE A 16 -41.93 5.47 21.72
N SER A 17 -42.00 4.95 22.95
CA SER A 17 -40.83 4.70 23.80
C SER A 17 -39.96 3.53 23.30
N LEU A 18 -40.54 2.59 22.54
CA LEU A 18 -39.79 1.47 21.91
C LEU A 18 -39.02 1.90 20.62
N LEU A 19 -39.40 3.02 20.00
CA LEU A 19 -38.74 3.54 18.81
C LEU A 19 -37.51 4.41 19.12
N ALA A 20 -37.36 4.88 20.37
CA ALA A 20 -36.23 5.71 20.76
C ALA A 20 -34.93 4.94 21.09
N GLY A 21 -34.95 3.58 21.05
CA GLY A 21 -33.87 2.72 21.52
C GLY A 21 -32.90 2.16 20.45
N CYS A 22 -33.06 2.51 19.18
CA CYS A 22 -32.28 1.86 18.10
C CYS A 22 -31.19 2.77 17.53
N THR A 23 -30.39 3.42 18.38
CA THR A 23 -29.13 4.00 17.92
C THR A 23 -28.10 2.87 17.76
N LEU A 24 -27.55 2.73 16.55
CA LEU A 24 -26.46 1.81 16.30
C LEU A 24 -25.24 2.21 17.15
N LEU A 25 -24.56 1.23 17.72
CA LEU A 25 -23.24 1.44 18.32
C LEU A 25 -22.25 1.94 17.25
N THR A 26 -21.34 2.79 17.65
CA THR A 26 -20.27 3.29 16.79
C THR A 26 -18.96 2.60 17.13
N PRO A 27 -18.07 2.37 16.15
CA PRO A 27 -16.71 1.93 16.41
C PRO A 27 -16.00 2.84 17.43
N PRO A 28 -15.01 2.34 18.16
CA PRO A 28 -14.21 3.16 19.08
C PRO A 28 -13.55 4.34 18.32
N ALA A 29 -13.47 5.49 18.97
CA ALA A 29 -12.76 6.64 18.41
C ALA A 29 -11.26 6.34 18.27
N SER A 30 -10.57 7.00 17.32
CA SER A 30 -9.14 6.76 17.03
C SER A 30 -8.25 6.88 18.28
N GLU A 31 -8.57 7.80 19.20
CA GLU A 31 -7.81 7.96 20.45
C GLU A 31 -8.03 6.80 21.43
N GLU A 32 -9.26 6.33 21.54
CA GLU A 32 -9.63 5.17 22.35
C GLU A 32 -8.99 3.90 21.82
N LEU A 33 -9.09 3.69 20.50
CA LEU A 33 -8.44 2.58 19.81
C LEU A 33 -6.93 2.58 20.03
N ARG A 34 -6.27 3.73 19.94
CA ARG A 34 -4.82 3.86 20.21
C ARG A 34 -4.46 3.43 21.63
N LYS A 35 -5.23 3.84 22.63
CA LYS A 35 -4.99 3.48 24.04
C LYS A 35 -5.17 1.99 24.27
N ASP A 36 -6.16 1.39 23.66
CA ASP A 36 -6.44 -0.05 23.77
C ASP A 36 -5.39 -0.88 23.02
N ALA A 37 -5.08 -0.50 21.79
CA ALA A 37 -4.13 -1.21 20.93
C ALA A 37 -2.66 -1.09 21.40
N LEU A 38 -2.27 0.03 22.01
CA LEU A 38 -0.89 0.37 22.38
C LEU A 38 -0.75 0.72 23.88
N PRO A 39 -1.16 -0.15 24.80
CA PRO A 39 -1.24 0.17 26.23
C PRO A 39 0.14 0.45 26.88
N ASN A 40 1.22 -0.09 26.31
CA ASN A 40 2.59 0.09 26.81
C ASN A 40 3.39 1.15 26.03
N VAL A 41 2.75 1.86 25.09
CA VAL A 41 3.44 2.84 24.24
C VAL A 41 3.12 4.26 24.68
N SER A 42 4.11 4.94 25.24
CA SER A 42 4.04 6.39 25.44
C SER A 42 4.64 7.10 24.22
N VAL A 43 3.79 7.66 23.36
CA VAL A 43 4.26 8.42 22.20
C VAL A 43 4.96 9.69 22.70
N PRO A 44 6.28 9.89 22.38
CA PRO A 44 7.01 11.06 22.82
C PRO A 44 6.49 12.32 22.09
N GLN A 45 6.67 13.49 22.69
CA GLN A 45 6.31 14.76 22.07
C GLN A 45 7.22 15.14 20.89
N GLN A 46 8.43 14.59 20.84
CA GLN A 46 9.41 14.81 19.78
C GLN A 46 10.09 13.48 19.44
N TRP A 47 10.59 13.37 18.23
CA TRP A 47 11.41 12.24 17.80
C TRP A 47 12.66 12.13 18.67
N LYS A 48 13.11 10.90 18.95
CA LYS A 48 14.35 10.66 19.72
C LYS A 48 15.58 10.97 18.90
N GLN A 49 15.50 10.81 17.59
CA GLN A 49 16.56 11.14 16.65
C GLN A 49 16.47 12.62 16.23
N PRO A 50 17.61 13.26 15.89
CA PRO A 50 17.62 14.63 15.38
C PRO A 50 16.73 14.76 14.14
N ALA A 51 15.74 15.64 14.23
CA ALA A 51 14.82 15.94 13.15
C ALA A 51 14.80 17.45 12.87
N GLU A 52 14.60 17.84 11.61
CA GLU A 52 14.39 19.25 11.30
C GLU A 52 13.04 19.70 11.84
N PRO A 53 12.99 20.83 12.57
CA PRO A 53 11.74 21.36 13.09
C PRO A 53 10.88 21.93 11.97
N GLY A 54 9.57 21.79 12.10
CA GLY A 54 8.58 22.37 11.17
C GLY A 54 7.44 21.43 10.88
N ALA A 55 6.32 21.98 10.42
CA ALA A 55 5.23 21.19 9.92
C ALA A 55 5.64 20.49 8.62
N MET A 56 5.27 19.23 8.46
CA MET A 56 5.49 18.51 7.22
C MET A 56 4.78 19.23 6.07
N VAL A 57 5.58 19.68 5.11
CA VAL A 57 5.04 20.19 3.84
C VAL A 57 4.92 18.99 2.91
N GLY A 58 3.73 18.76 2.37
CA GLY A 58 3.47 17.73 1.38
C GLY A 58 4.08 18.05 0.03
N SER A 59 5.40 18.21 -0.03
CA SER A 59 6.11 18.32 -1.30
C SER A 59 6.46 16.91 -1.75
N GLY A 60 5.76 16.42 -2.77
CA GLY A 60 6.05 15.15 -3.41
C GLY A 60 7.50 15.03 -3.90
N PHE A 61 7.83 13.96 -4.63
CA PHE A 61 9.18 13.72 -5.21
C PHE A 61 9.68 14.83 -6.16
N GLY A 62 8.92 15.90 -6.39
CA GLY A 62 9.40 17.14 -7.00
C GLY A 62 10.63 17.74 -6.31
N SER A 63 10.97 17.29 -5.09
CA SER A 63 12.20 17.68 -4.41
C SER A 63 13.49 17.27 -5.14
N PHE A 64 13.44 16.28 -6.05
CA PHE A 64 14.60 15.90 -6.89
C PHE A 64 14.72 16.74 -8.17
N SER A 65 13.72 17.55 -8.51
CA SER A 65 13.70 18.45 -9.67
C SER A 65 14.18 17.80 -10.98
N ASN A 66 13.80 16.53 -11.20
CA ASN A 66 14.23 15.75 -12.36
C ASN A 66 13.01 15.31 -13.20
N PRO A 67 12.73 16.01 -14.32
CA PRO A 67 11.57 15.71 -15.17
C PRO A 67 11.57 14.28 -15.76
N ALA A 68 12.76 13.70 -16.00
CA ALA A 68 12.88 12.35 -16.52
C ALA A 68 12.44 11.32 -15.44
N LEU A 69 12.85 11.53 -14.19
CA LEU A 69 12.42 10.69 -13.08
C LEU A 69 10.90 10.79 -12.84
N GLU A 70 10.33 11.99 -12.92
CA GLU A 70 8.88 12.20 -12.80
C GLU A 70 8.09 11.48 -13.91
N ALA A 71 8.65 11.46 -15.14
CA ALA A 71 8.05 10.71 -16.24
C ALA A 71 8.05 9.20 -15.97
N LEU A 72 9.14 8.65 -15.41
CA LEU A 72 9.22 7.23 -15.02
C LEU A 72 8.23 6.90 -13.90
N ILE A 73 8.07 7.77 -12.90
CA ILE A 73 7.08 7.56 -11.84
C ILE A 73 5.66 7.53 -12.41
N ARG A 74 5.29 8.48 -13.27
CA ARG A 74 3.96 8.50 -13.92
C ARG A 74 3.72 7.26 -14.77
N GLU A 75 4.73 6.78 -15.47
CA GLU A 75 4.65 5.55 -16.25
C GLU A 75 4.40 4.34 -15.36
N ALA A 76 5.16 4.19 -14.26
CA ALA A 76 4.97 3.12 -13.30
C ALA A 76 3.55 3.13 -12.71
N LEU A 77 3.07 4.29 -12.27
CA LEU A 77 1.71 4.44 -11.73
C LEU A 77 0.61 4.07 -12.75
N THR A 78 0.91 4.19 -14.04
CA THR A 78 -0.04 3.86 -15.12
C THR A 78 0.00 2.38 -15.50
N TYR A 79 1.18 1.77 -15.59
CA TYR A 79 1.37 0.47 -16.23
C TYR A 79 1.79 -0.66 -15.29
N ASN A 80 2.16 -0.35 -14.03
CA ASN A 80 2.56 -1.40 -13.09
C ASN A 80 1.43 -2.41 -12.85
N ALA A 81 1.74 -3.71 -13.00
CA ALA A 81 0.74 -4.77 -12.91
C ALA A 81 0.18 -4.95 -11.49
N ASP A 82 1.03 -4.81 -10.46
CA ASP A 82 0.61 -4.97 -9.06
C ASP A 82 -0.31 -3.81 -8.64
N LEU A 83 -0.02 -2.59 -9.10
CA LEU A 83 -0.87 -1.45 -8.83
C LEU A 83 -2.23 -1.57 -9.53
N ARG A 84 -2.27 -2.09 -10.78
CA ARG A 84 -3.52 -2.40 -11.47
C ARG A 84 -4.35 -3.46 -10.75
N ALA A 85 -3.70 -4.48 -10.19
CA ALA A 85 -4.36 -5.47 -9.33
C ALA A 85 -4.91 -4.81 -8.06
N GLY A 86 -4.18 -3.86 -7.45
CA GLY A 86 -4.64 -3.04 -6.34
C GLY A 86 -5.90 -2.24 -6.67
N ALA A 87 -5.92 -1.56 -7.82
CA ALA A 87 -7.09 -0.83 -8.31
C ALA A 87 -8.32 -1.75 -8.48
N ALA A 88 -8.13 -2.95 -9.02
CA ALA A 88 -9.20 -3.93 -9.16
C ALA A 88 -9.76 -4.40 -7.80
N ARG A 89 -8.92 -4.50 -6.75
CA ARG A 89 -9.39 -4.80 -5.38
C ARG A 89 -10.24 -3.67 -4.80
N VAL A 90 -9.94 -2.42 -5.09
CA VAL A 90 -10.78 -1.27 -4.71
C VAL A 90 -12.15 -1.35 -5.37
N GLU A 91 -12.21 -1.64 -6.68
CA GLU A 91 -13.49 -1.83 -7.38
C GLU A 91 -14.27 -3.06 -6.86
N GLN A 92 -13.59 -4.14 -6.51
CA GLN A 92 -14.20 -5.29 -5.86
C GLN A 92 -14.83 -4.90 -4.52
N ALA A 93 -14.10 -4.17 -3.67
CA ALA A 93 -14.61 -3.70 -2.38
C ALA A 93 -15.81 -2.76 -2.56
N ARG A 94 -15.80 -1.90 -3.58
CA ARG A 94 -16.93 -1.07 -3.97
C ARG A 94 -18.16 -1.90 -4.35
N GLY A 95 -17.95 -2.99 -5.09
CA GLY A 95 -19.01 -3.95 -5.41
C GLY A 95 -19.66 -4.54 -4.15
N TYR A 96 -18.87 -4.89 -3.13
CA TYR A 96 -19.40 -5.39 -1.85
C TYR A 96 -20.22 -4.34 -1.10
N VAL A 97 -19.87 -3.04 -1.17
CA VAL A 97 -20.72 -1.98 -0.61
C VAL A 97 -22.08 -1.95 -1.30
N THR A 98 -22.11 -2.11 -2.63
CA THR A 98 -23.37 -2.16 -3.37
C THR A 98 -24.22 -3.37 -2.98
N VAL A 99 -23.60 -4.55 -2.85
CA VAL A 99 -24.29 -5.79 -2.42
C VAL A 99 -24.86 -5.62 -1.01
N ALA A 100 -24.05 -5.18 -0.03
CA ALA A 100 -24.50 -4.98 1.34
C ALA A 100 -25.57 -3.87 1.46
N GLY A 101 -25.49 -2.85 0.63
CA GLY A 101 -26.50 -1.79 0.54
C GLY A 101 -27.83 -2.26 -0.07
N ALA A 102 -27.78 -3.26 -0.95
CA ALA A 102 -28.98 -3.84 -1.56
C ALA A 102 -29.85 -4.58 -0.53
N ASP A 103 -29.25 -5.18 0.50
CA ASP A 103 -29.97 -5.86 1.58
C ASP A 103 -30.86 -4.92 2.41
N LEU A 104 -30.61 -3.61 2.35
CA LEU A 104 -31.46 -2.57 2.98
C LEU A 104 -32.70 -2.25 2.15
N GLN A 105 -32.83 -2.74 0.92
CA GLN A 105 -33.89 -2.43 -0.02
C GLN A 105 -34.76 -3.69 -0.29
N PRO A 106 -36.01 -3.50 -0.72
CA PRO A 106 -36.84 -4.62 -1.16
C PRO A 106 -36.23 -5.32 -2.39
N GLY A 107 -36.05 -6.62 -2.30
CA GLY A 107 -35.70 -7.45 -3.44
C GLY A 107 -36.96 -7.82 -4.23
N VAL A 108 -36.97 -7.64 -5.54
CA VAL A 108 -38.06 -8.03 -6.45
C VAL A 108 -37.59 -9.14 -7.37
N ALA A 109 -38.34 -10.24 -7.42
CA ALA A 109 -38.03 -11.37 -8.28
C ALA A 109 -39.28 -11.86 -9.02
N ALA A 110 -39.10 -12.29 -10.24
CA ALA A 110 -40.15 -13.02 -10.99
C ALA A 110 -39.87 -14.53 -10.94
N LEU A 111 -40.85 -15.29 -10.60
CA LEU A 111 -40.82 -16.75 -10.60
C LEU A 111 -41.87 -17.29 -11.57
N ALA A 112 -41.44 -18.05 -12.55
CA ALA A 112 -42.32 -18.84 -13.40
C ALA A 112 -41.99 -20.31 -13.21
N LYS A 113 -43.02 -21.12 -12.95
CA LYS A 113 -42.89 -22.55 -12.82
C LYS A 113 -43.97 -23.24 -13.65
N GLY A 114 -43.56 -24.11 -14.55
CA GLY A 114 -44.45 -24.95 -15.34
C GLY A 114 -44.01 -26.40 -15.22
N GLY A 115 -44.95 -27.31 -15.12
CA GLY A 115 -44.67 -28.73 -15.11
C GLY A 115 -45.99 -29.53 -15.23
N GLY A 116 -45.97 -30.61 -16.01
CA GLY A 116 -47.06 -31.57 -16.11
C GLY A 116 -46.62 -32.93 -15.60
N LYS A 117 -47.56 -33.74 -15.15
CA LYS A 117 -47.32 -35.17 -14.89
C LYS A 117 -47.23 -35.94 -16.22
N TRP A 118 -46.25 -36.84 -16.30
CA TRP A 118 -46.04 -37.71 -17.48
C TRP A 118 -47.12 -38.81 -17.62
N SER A 119 -48.08 -38.94 -16.72
CA SER A 119 -49.17 -39.91 -16.75
C SER A 119 -50.46 -39.20 -17.08
N GLY A 120 -50.98 -39.33 -18.28
CA GLY A 120 -52.34 -39.09 -18.83
C GLY A 120 -53.33 -38.12 -18.16
N ASP A 121 -52.95 -37.56 -17.05
CA ASP A 121 -53.70 -36.67 -16.18
C ASP A 121 -52.92 -35.32 -16.21
N TYR A 122 -53.44 -34.35 -16.92
CA TYR A 122 -52.83 -33.02 -17.15
C TYR A 122 -52.78 -32.15 -15.88
N SER A 123 -52.75 -32.71 -14.71
CA SER A 123 -52.66 -32.00 -13.44
C SER A 123 -51.24 -31.47 -13.16
N GLY A 124 -50.84 -30.41 -13.81
CA GLY A 124 -49.61 -29.66 -13.52
C GLY A 124 -49.92 -28.36 -12.85
N MET A 125 -49.12 -27.99 -11.83
CA MET A 125 -49.20 -26.65 -11.24
C MET A 125 -48.32 -25.69 -12.06
N GLN A 126 -48.94 -24.69 -12.65
CA GLN A 126 -48.28 -23.62 -13.37
C GLN A 126 -48.46 -22.34 -12.57
N ASN A 127 -47.40 -21.60 -12.38
CA ASN A 127 -47.47 -20.29 -11.75
C ASN A 127 -46.51 -19.30 -12.43
N ALA A 128 -46.92 -18.05 -12.49
CA ALA A 128 -46.09 -16.91 -12.83
C ALA A 128 -46.38 -15.86 -11.76
N LEU A 129 -45.38 -15.59 -10.94
CA LEU A 129 -45.47 -14.68 -9.80
C LEU A 129 -44.35 -13.65 -9.87
N ILE A 130 -44.68 -12.40 -9.58
CA ILE A 130 -43.72 -11.38 -9.19
C ILE A 130 -43.82 -11.25 -7.66
N GLY A 131 -42.71 -11.43 -6.97
CA GLY A 131 -42.62 -11.31 -5.52
C GLY A 131 -41.64 -10.24 -5.12
N ALA A 132 -42.02 -9.44 -4.12
CA ALA A 132 -41.12 -8.55 -3.41
C ALA A 132 -40.91 -9.09 -2.01
N THR A 133 -39.66 -9.10 -1.55
CA THR A 133 -39.30 -9.47 -0.17
C THR A 133 -38.43 -8.37 0.42
N TRP A 134 -38.69 -8.01 1.68
CA TRP A 134 -37.91 -7.00 2.38
C TRP A 134 -37.82 -7.34 3.87
N GLU A 135 -36.59 -7.38 4.39
CA GLU A 135 -36.35 -7.52 5.83
C GLU A 135 -36.33 -6.11 6.45
N ILE A 136 -37.21 -5.87 7.43
CA ILE A 136 -37.18 -4.62 8.18
C ILE A 136 -35.99 -4.66 9.13
N ASP A 137 -35.03 -3.81 8.92
CA ASP A 137 -33.82 -3.75 9.75
C ASP A 137 -34.07 -3.02 11.08
N LEU A 138 -34.85 -3.64 11.95
CA LEU A 138 -35.25 -3.07 13.23
C LEU A 138 -34.05 -2.92 14.18
N TRP A 139 -33.20 -3.93 14.21
CA TRP A 139 -32.04 -4.01 15.11
C TRP A 139 -30.72 -3.54 14.51
N GLY A 140 -30.70 -3.17 13.26
CA GLY A 140 -29.53 -2.65 12.58
C GLY A 140 -28.61 -3.71 11.99
N ARG A 141 -29.03 -4.97 11.90
CA ARG A 141 -28.22 -6.06 11.35
C ARG A 141 -27.71 -5.74 9.95
N GLN A 142 -28.61 -5.35 9.04
CA GLN A 142 -28.25 -5.00 7.67
C GLN A 142 -27.40 -3.71 7.62
N ARG A 143 -27.72 -2.73 8.48
CA ARG A 143 -26.94 -1.48 8.57
C ARG A 143 -25.53 -1.72 9.09
N TYR A 144 -25.32 -2.65 10.04
CA TYR A 144 -23.97 -3.04 10.49
C TYR A 144 -23.19 -3.70 9.35
N GLY A 145 -23.80 -4.65 8.60
CA GLY A 145 -23.18 -5.27 7.43
C GLY A 145 -22.78 -4.23 6.36
N ALA A 146 -23.68 -3.28 6.05
CA ALA A 146 -23.41 -2.21 5.10
C ALA A 146 -22.30 -1.27 5.57
N ARG A 147 -22.23 -0.93 6.87
CA ARG A 147 -21.12 -0.15 7.45
C ARG A 147 -19.81 -0.89 7.39
N ALA A 148 -19.80 -2.19 7.71
CA ALA A 148 -18.60 -3.03 7.61
C ALA A 148 -18.06 -3.07 6.17
N ALA A 149 -18.93 -3.21 5.17
CA ALA A 149 -18.54 -3.16 3.76
C ALA A 149 -17.99 -1.78 3.38
N SER A 150 -18.59 -0.69 3.87
CA SER A 150 -18.13 0.68 3.62
C SER A 150 -16.75 0.94 4.24
N ASP A 151 -16.51 0.50 5.49
CA ASP A 151 -15.21 0.63 6.15
C ASP A 151 -14.14 -0.23 5.46
N SER A 152 -14.51 -1.43 4.99
CA SER A 152 -13.62 -2.29 4.20
C SER A 152 -13.24 -1.64 2.85
N TYR A 153 -14.19 -0.96 2.19
CA TYR A 153 -13.92 -0.21 0.97
C TYR A 153 -12.99 0.99 1.24
N ALA A 154 -13.25 1.75 2.31
CA ALA A 154 -12.37 2.86 2.71
C ALA A 154 -10.95 2.38 3.02
N SER A 155 -10.80 1.21 3.70
CA SER A 155 -9.51 0.59 3.92
C SER A 155 -8.80 0.23 2.61
N ALA A 156 -9.52 -0.39 1.65
CA ALA A 156 -8.96 -0.76 0.36
C ALA A 156 -8.49 0.45 -0.47
N GLN A 157 -9.20 1.59 -0.38
CA GLN A 157 -8.77 2.85 -1.02
C GLN A 157 -7.46 3.37 -0.42
N LEU A 158 -7.33 3.37 0.90
CA LEU A 158 -6.13 3.81 1.61
C LEU A 158 -4.94 2.87 1.37
N ASP A 159 -5.17 1.56 1.32
CA ASP A 159 -4.15 0.59 0.92
C ASP A 159 -3.64 0.85 -0.51
N PHE A 160 -4.54 1.19 -1.42
CA PHE A 160 -4.18 1.53 -2.78
C PHE A 160 -3.38 2.83 -2.86
N GLU A 161 -3.76 3.85 -2.09
CA GLU A 161 -3.01 5.10 -1.96
C GLU A 161 -1.59 4.84 -1.43
N TYR A 162 -1.45 4.04 -0.37
CA TYR A 162 -0.15 3.65 0.16
C TYR A 162 0.68 2.84 -0.84
N ALA A 163 0.04 1.97 -1.62
CA ALA A 163 0.69 1.21 -2.69
C ALA A 163 1.23 2.13 -3.80
N GLN A 164 0.49 3.18 -4.17
CA GLN A 164 0.96 4.19 -5.13
C GLN A 164 2.20 4.93 -4.60
N GLN A 165 2.16 5.38 -3.35
CA GLN A 165 3.29 6.05 -2.70
C GLN A 165 4.51 5.13 -2.61
N SER A 166 4.30 3.89 -2.20
CA SER A 166 5.34 2.87 -2.12
C SER A 166 5.97 2.57 -3.47
N LEU A 167 5.16 2.39 -4.53
CA LEU A 167 5.65 2.15 -5.89
C LEU A 167 6.51 3.31 -6.38
N ALA A 168 6.06 4.55 -6.18
CA ALA A 168 6.85 5.72 -6.56
C ALA A 168 8.19 5.76 -5.81
N ALA A 169 8.22 5.46 -4.51
CA ALA A 169 9.46 5.34 -3.74
C ALA A 169 10.37 4.22 -4.28
N TRP A 170 9.82 3.06 -4.64
CA TRP A 170 10.58 1.97 -5.25
C TRP A 170 11.19 2.36 -6.60
N VAL A 171 10.44 3.09 -7.46
CA VAL A 171 10.94 3.59 -8.74
C VAL A 171 12.12 4.55 -8.53
N VAL A 172 12.00 5.51 -7.60
CA VAL A 172 13.08 6.45 -7.29
C VAL A 172 14.33 5.72 -6.80
N ARG A 173 14.18 4.78 -5.86
CA ARG A 173 15.31 4.01 -5.32
C ARG A 173 15.98 3.15 -6.38
N SER A 174 15.21 2.47 -7.24
CA SER A 174 15.74 1.66 -8.34
C SER A 174 16.45 2.54 -9.37
N TRP A 175 15.93 3.73 -9.65
CA TRP A 175 16.58 4.71 -10.52
C TRP A 175 17.91 5.21 -9.92
N LEU A 176 17.94 5.55 -8.62
CA LEU A 176 19.17 5.94 -7.92
C LEU A 176 20.23 4.84 -7.97
N LEU A 177 19.84 3.58 -7.79
CA LEU A 177 20.73 2.43 -7.89
C LEU A 177 21.30 2.27 -9.31
N ALA A 178 20.48 2.48 -10.34
CA ALA A 178 20.91 2.43 -11.73
C ALA A 178 21.89 3.57 -12.06
N VAL A 179 21.62 4.80 -11.57
CA VAL A 179 22.54 5.95 -11.70
C VAL A 179 23.85 5.69 -10.94
N GLN A 180 23.79 5.21 -9.70
CA GLN A 180 24.96 4.81 -8.92
C GLN A 180 25.84 3.81 -9.68
N SER A 181 25.21 2.75 -10.19
CA SER A 181 25.93 1.70 -10.95
C SER A 181 26.55 2.26 -12.23
N THR A 182 25.91 3.22 -12.88
CA THR A 182 26.46 3.91 -14.05
C THR A 182 27.70 4.74 -13.69
N GLN A 183 27.66 5.49 -12.61
CA GLN A 183 28.86 6.23 -12.11
C GLN A 183 30.00 5.29 -11.72
N GLN A 184 29.68 4.17 -11.07
CA GLN A 184 30.68 3.16 -10.70
C GLN A 184 31.33 2.51 -11.95
N VAL A 185 30.56 2.25 -13.02
CA VAL A 185 31.11 1.77 -14.31
C VAL A 185 32.09 2.81 -14.88
N ASN A 186 31.73 4.08 -14.90
CA ASN A 186 32.61 5.15 -15.42
C ASN A 186 33.91 5.23 -14.62
N LEU A 187 33.83 5.22 -13.28
CA LEU A 187 35.02 5.20 -12.42
C LEU A 187 35.91 3.98 -12.68
N LEU A 188 35.34 2.80 -12.84
CA LEU A 188 36.08 1.57 -13.11
C LEU A 188 36.71 1.55 -14.52
N GLN A 189 36.08 2.19 -15.51
CA GLN A 189 36.69 2.38 -16.82
C GLN A 189 37.94 3.29 -16.74
N GLU A 190 37.87 4.37 -15.97
CA GLU A 190 39.03 5.24 -15.70
C GLU A 190 40.15 4.46 -14.96
N MET A 191 39.76 3.59 -14.00
CA MET A 191 40.72 2.70 -13.33
C MET A 191 41.44 1.79 -14.29
N VAL A 192 40.67 1.08 -15.13
CA VAL A 192 41.26 0.17 -16.15
C VAL A 192 42.23 0.92 -17.05
N GLN A 193 41.89 2.15 -17.49
CA GLN A 193 42.79 2.98 -18.30
C GLN A 193 44.05 3.37 -17.53
N SER A 194 43.89 3.77 -16.25
CA SER A 194 45.04 4.13 -15.40
C SER A 194 45.96 2.93 -15.14
N ALA A 195 45.38 1.77 -14.83
CA ALA A 195 46.13 0.53 -14.63
C ALA A 195 46.84 0.08 -15.92
N SER A 196 46.21 0.23 -17.09
CA SER A 196 46.87 -0.04 -18.38
C SER A 196 48.11 0.81 -18.59
N LYS A 197 48.05 2.12 -18.26
CA LYS A 197 49.21 2.99 -18.34
C LYS A 197 50.34 2.58 -17.40
N LEU A 198 50.01 2.02 -16.22
CA LEU A 198 51.03 1.49 -15.31
C LEU A 198 51.69 0.20 -15.85
N VAL A 199 50.92 -0.66 -16.54
CA VAL A 199 51.50 -1.83 -17.24
C VAL A 199 52.49 -1.39 -18.32
N ASP A 200 52.09 -0.38 -19.17
CA ASP A 200 52.95 0.14 -20.22
C ASP A 200 54.23 0.75 -19.64
N MET A 201 54.13 1.49 -18.54
CA MET A 201 55.27 2.09 -17.84
C MET A 201 56.19 1.02 -17.26
N ALA A 202 55.69 -0.03 -16.63
CA ALA A 202 56.49 -1.12 -16.10
C ALA A 202 57.21 -1.89 -17.23
N GLN A 203 56.55 -2.11 -18.35
CA GLN A 203 57.14 -2.75 -19.53
C GLN A 203 58.28 -1.90 -20.16
N GLN A 204 58.10 -0.57 -20.23
CA GLN A 204 59.12 0.37 -20.73
C GLN A 204 60.35 0.35 -19.81
N ARG A 205 60.16 0.36 -18.49
CA ARG A 205 61.24 0.29 -17.50
C ARG A 205 62.02 -1.00 -17.62
N LEU A 206 61.31 -2.15 -17.78
CA LEU A 206 61.95 -3.47 -18.01
C LEU A 206 62.79 -3.44 -19.30
N LYS A 207 62.26 -2.92 -20.42
CA LYS A 207 62.99 -2.79 -21.68
C LYS A 207 64.23 -1.89 -21.56
N SER A 208 64.18 -0.89 -20.70
CA SER A 208 65.32 0.02 -20.44
C SER A 208 66.30 -0.50 -19.39
N GLY A 209 66.09 -1.71 -18.85
CA GLY A 209 66.98 -2.33 -17.87
C GLY A 209 66.92 -1.74 -16.45
N ILE A 210 65.91 -0.88 -16.16
CA ILE A 210 65.73 -0.23 -14.86
C ILE A 210 64.53 -0.77 -14.07
N GLY A 211 63.78 -1.75 -14.62
CA GLY A 211 62.64 -2.47 -14.01
C GLY A 211 62.90 -3.99 -14.05
N ASP A 212 61.97 -4.75 -13.41
CA ASP A 212 62.00 -6.19 -13.40
C ASP A 212 60.68 -6.84 -13.88
N GLU A 213 60.73 -8.13 -14.19
CA GLU A 213 59.56 -8.90 -14.64
C GLU A 213 58.44 -8.96 -13.57
N LYS A 214 58.80 -8.90 -12.29
CA LYS A 214 57.86 -8.92 -11.16
C LYS A 214 57.00 -7.64 -11.18
N GLU A 215 57.54 -6.46 -11.46
CA GLU A 215 56.77 -5.22 -11.61
C GLU A 215 55.75 -5.33 -12.73
N VAL A 216 56.14 -5.92 -13.87
CA VAL A 216 55.24 -6.13 -15.02
C VAL A 216 54.11 -7.11 -14.64
N ALA A 217 54.44 -8.26 -13.98
CA ALA A 217 53.46 -9.22 -13.56
C ALA A 217 52.47 -8.67 -12.52
N GLN A 218 52.94 -7.86 -11.56
CA GLN A 218 52.08 -7.16 -10.58
C GLN A 218 51.15 -6.15 -11.25
N ALA A 219 51.62 -5.33 -12.16
CA ALA A 219 50.80 -4.41 -12.90
C ALA A 219 49.72 -5.10 -13.75
N GLN A 220 50.09 -6.23 -14.43
CA GLN A 220 49.14 -7.03 -15.21
C GLN A 220 48.07 -7.67 -14.34
N ALA A 221 48.46 -8.20 -13.16
CA ALA A 221 47.52 -8.78 -12.20
C ALA A 221 46.48 -7.73 -11.73
N SER A 222 46.94 -6.56 -11.32
CA SER A 222 46.06 -5.47 -10.93
C SER A 222 45.13 -5.01 -12.06
N LEU A 223 45.63 -4.91 -13.29
CA LEU A 223 44.79 -4.61 -14.45
C LEU A 223 43.72 -5.68 -14.68
N GLY A 224 44.06 -6.96 -14.50
CA GLY A 224 43.14 -8.10 -14.55
C GLY A 224 42.00 -7.96 -13.52
N GLU A 225 42.37 -7.67 -12.26
CA GLU A 225 41.42 -7.46 -11.16
C GLU A 225 40.43 -6.31 -11.46
N TYR A 226 40.92 -5.18 -11.98
CA TYR A 226 40.05 -4.07 -12.32
C TYR A 226 39.13 -4.37 -13.51
N ARG A 227 39.59 -5.14 -14.50
CA ARG A 227 38.74 -5.61 -15.61
C ARG A 227 37.64 -6.55 -15.12
N ASP A 228 37.96 -7.47 -14.22
CA ASP A 228 36.95 -8.34 -13.61
C ASP A 228 35.92 -7.54 -12.82
N ARG A 229 36.38 -6.61 -11.99
CA ARG A 229 35.50 -5.72 -11.21
C ARG A 229 34.59 -4.87 -12.11
N LEU A 230 35.09 -4.38 -13.22
CA LEU A 230 34.31 -3.65 -14.22
C LEU A 230 33.17 -4.54 -14.78
N ARG A 231 33.46 -5.81 -15.09
CA ARG A 231 32.41 -6.75 -15.55
C ARG A 231 31.35 -7.01 -14.51
N GLN A 232 31.73 -7.18 -13.25
CA GLN A 232 30.80 -7.34 -12.13
C GLN A 232 29.85 -6.14 -12.02
N ILE A 233 30.36 -4.91 -12.05
CA ILE A 233 29.53 -3.71 -11.92
C ILE A 233 28.70 -3.45 -13.18
N GLN A 234 29.19 -3.78 -14.38
CA GLN A 234 28.38 -3.75 -15.60
C GLN A 234 27.17 -4.69 -15.52
N LEU A 235 27.36 -5.90 -14.96
CA LEU A 235 26.26 -6.83 -14.72
C LEU A 235 25.28 -6.26 -13.69
N ALA A 236 25.78 -5.73 -12.57
CA ALA A 236 24.93 -5.09 -11.55
C ALA A 236 24.12 -3.92 -12.11
N ARG A 237 24.70 -3.08 -12.97
CA ARG A 237 24.01 -2.01 -13.68
C ARG A 237 22.88 -2.56 -14.56
N THR A 238 23.17 -3.61 -15.33
CA THR A 238 22.17 -4.25 -16.19
C THR A 238 20.99 -4.80 -15.36
N GLN A 239 21.27 -5.43 -14.21
CA GLN A 239 20.25 -5.93 -13.30
C GLN A 239 19.42 -4.80 -12.68
N ALA A 240 20.05 -3.69 -12.29
CA ALA A 240 19.35 -2.52 -11.74
C ALA A 240 18.40 -1.89 -12.77
N LEU A 241 18.84 -1.77 -14.04
CA LEU A 241 17.99 -1.26 -15.13
C LEU A 241 16.79 -2.19 -15.39
N ARG A 242 17.02 -3.52 -15.42
CA ARG A 242 15.92 -4.49 -15.59
C ARG A 242 14.93 -4.43 -14.44
N ALA A 243 15.40 -4.30 -13.21
CA ALA A 243 14.52 -4.15 -12.04
C ALA A 243 13.67 -2.88 -12.14
N LEU A 244 14.25 -1.76 -12.60
CA LEU A 244 13.51 -0.54 -12.86
C LEU A 244 12.46 -0.74 -13.96
N GLU A 245 12.80 -1.37 -15.08
CA GLU A 245 11.86 -1.65 -16.18
C GLU A 245 10.68 -2.51 -15.76
N VAL A 246 10.88 -3.49 -14.87
CA VAL A 246 9.79 -4.29 -14.29
C VAL A 246 8.83 -3.41 -13.49
N LEU A 247 9.34 -2.47 -12.69
CA LEU A 247 8.49 -1.53 -11.94
C LEU A 247 7.69 -0.62 -12.88
N LEU A 248 8.26 -0.26 -14.04
CA LEU A 248 7.60 0.53 -15.08
C LEU A 248 6.55 -0.26 -15.88
N GLY A 249 6.49 -1.58 -15.71
CA GLY A 249 5.65 -2.45 -16.53
C GLY A 249 6.19 -2.69 -17.95
N ARG A 250 7.51 -2.47 -18.18
CA ARG A 250 8.19 -2.71 -19.45
C ARG A 250 8.81 -4.11 -19.52
N TYR A 251 9.11 -4.56 -20.75
CA TYR A 251 9.99 -5.72 -20.95
C TYR A 251 11.40 -5.38 -20.44
N PRO A 252 12.06 -6.26 -19.65
CA PRO A 252 13.34 -5.97 -18.98
C PRO A 252 14.55 -6.08 -19.94
N SER A 253 14.67 -5.16 -20.89
CA SER A 253 15.75 -5.08 -21.89
C SER A 253 17.03 -4.39 -21.38
N ALA A 254 16.95 -3.65 -20.26
CA ALA A 254 17.98 -2.80 -19.71
C ALA A 254 18.34 -1.57 -20.62
N GLU A 255 17.33 -1.02 -21.29
CA GLU A 255 17.47 0.11 -22.24
C GLU A 255 17.06 1.46 -21.65
N VAL A 256 16.48 1.48 -20.43
CA VAL A 256 16.09 2.74 -19.78
C VAL A 256 17.30 3.66 -19.64
N GLN A 257 17.14 4.87 -20.17
CA GLN A 257 18.17 5.91 -20.04
C GLN A 257 18.12 6.49 -18.62
N THR A 258 19.27 6.52 -17.97
CA THR A 258 19.44 7.11 -16.64
C THR A 258 20.41 8.28 -16.71
N ALA A 259 20.37 9.17 -15.71
CA ALA A 259 21.33 10.24 -15.58
C ALA A 259 22.75 9.68 -15.42
N ALA A 260 23.73 10.45 -15.89
CA ALA A 260 25.15 10.07 -15.77
C ALA A 260 25.70 10.25 -14.33
N SER A 261 25.03 11.07 -13.51
CA SER A 261 25.43 11.38 -12.14
C SER A 261 24.22 11.45 -11.20
N LEU A 262 24.46 11.16 -9.94
CA LEU A 262 23.46 11.30 -8.88
C LEU A 262 23.00 12.77 -8.77
N PRO A 263 21.73 13.03 -8.48
CA PRO A 263 21.23 14.39 -8.26
C PRO A 263 21.84 15.00 -6.99
N ALA A 264 21.76 16.32 -6.87
CA ALA A 264 22.09 17.00 -5.63
C ALA A 264 21.16 16.56 -4.50
N MET A 265 21.68 16.56 -3.27
CA MET A 265 20.89 16.22 -2.10
C MET A 265 19.77 17.26 -1.90
N PRO A 266 18.50 16.86 -1.87
CA PRO A 266 17.38 17.77 -1.64
C PRO A 266 17.40 18.34 -0.21
N ALA A 267 16.66 19.42 0.01
CA ALA A 267 16.53 20.04 1.31
C ALA A 267 16.03 19.03 2.38
N PRO A 268 16.40 19.18 3.65
CA PRO A 268 15.90 18.37 4.73
C PRO A 268 14.36 18.40 4.79
N VAL A 269 13.76 17.27 5.14
CA VAL A 269 12.31 17.15 5.31
C VAL A 269 11.97 17.35 6.78
N PRO A 270 11.09 18.33 7.12
CA PRO A 270 10.58 18.44 8.49
C PRO A 270 9.80 17.19 8.88
N ALA A 271 10.11 16.62 10.05
CA ALA A 271 9.54 15.32 10.46
C ALA A 271 8.19 15.45 11.20
N GLY A 272 7.71 16.65 11.52
CA GLY A 272 6.48 16.85 12.29
C GLY A 272 6.55 16.26 13.69
N LEU A 273 5.38 16.00 14.28
CA LEU A 273 5.27 15.37 15.60
C LEU A 273 5.00 13.86 15.48
N PRO A 274 5.55 13.04 16.40
CA PRO A 274 5.27 11.61 16.41
C PRO A 274 3.78 11.26 16.51
N SER A 275 2.99 12.07 17.23
CA SER A 275 1.55 11.87 17.39
C SER A 275 0.77 12.05 16.08
N GLU A 276 1.22 12.94 15.20
CA GLU A 276 0.58 13.21 13.91
C GLU A 276 0.77 12.07 12.88
N LEU A 277 1.78 11.23 13.08
CA LEU A 277 2.13 10.15 12.14
C LEU A 277 0.98 9.17 11.93
N LEU A 278 0.31 8.78 13.03
CA LEU A 278 -0.79 7.81 12.99
C LEU A 278 -2.05 8.34 12.31
N GLU A 279 -2.18 9.67 12.18
CA GLU A 279 -3.30 10.34 11.53
C GLU A 279 -3.05 10.67 10.05
N ARG A 280 -1.80 10.47 9.58
CA ARG A 280 -1.38 10.87 8.23
C ARG A 280 -1.06 9.69 7.31
N ARG A 281 -0.52 8.62 7.86
CA ARG A 281 -0.11 7.46 7.05
C ARG A 281 -1.32 6.68 6.54
N PRO A 282 -1.47 6.51 5.23
CA PRO A 282 -2.61 5.79 4.68
C PRO A 282 -2.72 4.33 5.15
N ASP A 283 -1.59 3.63 5.34
CA ASP A 283 -1.58 2.24 5.84
C ASP A 283 -2.07 2.12 7.30
N VAL A 284 -1.77 3.11 8.15
CA VAL A 284 -2.26 3.16 9.54
C VAL A 284 -3.76 3.45 9.56
N ILE A 285 -4.21 4.44 8.78
CA ILE A 285 -5.63 4.78 8.66
C ILE A 285 -6.41 3.61 8.05
N ALA A 286 -5.83 2.90 7.07
CA ALA A 286 -6.43 1.68 6.51
C ALA A 286 -6.64 0.59 7.57
N ALA A 287 -5.67 0.40 8.46
CA ALA A 287 -5.79 -0.55 9.57
C ALA A 287 -6.87 -0.14 10.57
N GLU A 288 -7.00 1.16 10.87
CA GLU A 288 -8.10 1.69 11.70
C GLU A 288 -9.47 1.39 11.06
N ARG A 289 -9.60 1.57 9.74
CA ARG A 289 -10.84 1.21 9.02
C ARG A 289 -11.14 -0.28 9.07
N ARG A 290 -10.13 -1.16 9.07
CA ARG A 290 -10.33 -2.61 9.27
C ARG A 290 -10.85 -2.92 10.67
N VAL A 291 -10.38 -2.24 11.70
CA VAL A 291 -10.93 -2.38 13.06
C VAL A 291 -12.39 -1.94 13.09
N ALA A 292 -12.75 -0.82 12.45
CA ALA A 292 -14.14 -0.37 12.35
C ALA A 292 -15.03 -1.37 11.60
N ALA A 293 -14.55 -1.96 10.51
CA ALA A 293 -15.25 -3.01 9.79
C ALA A 293 -15.47 -4.25 10.66
N ALA A 294 -14.44 -4.73 11.37
CA ALA A 294 -14.53 -5.88 12.26
C ALA A 294 -15.48 -5.62 13.45
N PHE A 295 -15.47 -4.41 14.01
CA PHE A 295 -16.44 -3.99 15.02
C PHE A 295 -17.89 -4.12 14.49
N ASN A 296 -18.17 -3.57 13.32
CA ASN A 296 -19.49 -3.62 12.72
C ASN A 296 -19.94 -5.07 12.44
N LEU A 297 -19.03 -5.96 11.99
CA LEU A 297 -19.33 -7.39 11.82
C LEU A 297 -19.60 -8.11 13.15
N THR A 298 -18.93 -7.70 14.22
CA THR A 298 -19.18 -8.23 15.57
C THR A 298 -20.58 -7.83 16.06
N GLU A 299 -20.96 -6.58 15.87
CA GLU A 299 -22.31 -6.10 16.22
C GLU A 299 -23.39 -6.73 15.35
N GLU A 300 -23.13 -6.92 14.04
CA GLU A 300 -24.02 -7.68 13.16
C GLU A 300 -24.28 -9.11 13.71
N ALA A 301 -23.22 -9.80 14.12
CA ALA A 301 -23.35 -11.14 14.70
C ALA A 301 -24.11 -11.15 16.03
N ARG A 302 -23.90 -10.13 16.88
CA ARG A 302 -24.64 -9.99 18.16
C ARG A 302 -26.14 -9.80 17.95
N VAL A 303 -26.51 -8.92 17.03
CA VAL A 303 -27.94 -8.68 16.75
C VAL A 303 -28.59 -9.81 15.94
N ALA A 304 -27.85 -10.76 15.40
CA ALA A 304 -28.37 -11.93 14.71
C ALA A 304 -29.17 -12.87 15.63
N HIS A 305 -29.02 -12.76 16.95
CA HIS A 305 -29.83 -13.46 17.95
C HIS A 305 -31.27 -12.92 18.08
N LEU A 306 -31.51 -11.70 17.57
CA LEU A 306 -32.80 -11.03 17.71
C LEU A 306 -33.79 -11.45 16.63
N PRO A 307 -35.11 -11.30 16.88
CA PRO A 307 -36.13 -11.66 15.91
C PRO A 307 -36.00 -10.85 14.61
N ARG A 308 -36.12 -11.52 13.45
CA ARG A 308 -36.15 -10.89 12.12
C ARG A 308 -37.58 -10.73 11.66
N ILE A 309 -37.90 -9.58 11.11
CA ILE A 309 -39.20 -9.27 10.54
C ILE A 309 -39.03 -9.09 9.04
N SER A 310 -39.68 -9.95 8.26
CA SER A 310 -39.67 -9.85 6.80
C SER A 310 -41.09 -9.57 6.29
N LEU A 311 -41.18 -8.64 5.36
CA LEU A 311 -42.39 -8.35 4.58
C LEU A 311 -42.31 -9.02 3.23
N THR A 312 -43.43 -9.59 2.79
CA THR A 312 -43.53 -10.17 1.45
C THR A 312 -44.76 -9.62 0.73
N ALA A 313 -44.61 -9.31 -0.53
CA ALA A 313 -45.73 -8.99 -1.42
C ALA A 313 -45.61 -9.85 -2.67
N THR A 314 -46.71 -10.47 -3.07
CA THR A 314 -46.75 -11.29 -4.28
C THR A 314 -47.90 -10.87 -5.17
N PHE A 315 -47.66 -10.86 -6.48
CA PHE A 315 -48.65 -10.64 -7.51
C PHE A 315 -48.43 -11.64 -8.63
N GLY A 316 -49.48 -12.30 -9.09
CA GLY A 316 -49.33 -13.20 -10.20
C GLY A 316 -50.57 -14.07 -10.45
N ALA A 317 -50.39 -15.10 -11.26
CA ALA A 317 -51.43 -16.08 -11.56
C ALA A 317 -50.93 -17.49 -11.18
N VAL A 318 -51.78 -18.24 -10.56
CA VAL A 318 -51.58 -19.66 -10.26
C VAL A 318 -52.71 -20.45 -10.93
N SER A 319 -52.35 -21.43 -11.74
CA SER A 319 -53.31 -22.35 -12.37
C SER A 319 -52.96 -23.78 -11.98
N SER A 320 -53.97 -24.55 -11.64
CA SER A 320 -53.84 -25.97 -11.38
C SER A 320 -55.06 -26.67 -11.99
N ASP A 321 -54.79 -27.69 -12.80
CA ASP A 321 -55.86 -28.51 -13.41
C ASP A 321 -56.63 -29.36 -12.36
N LEU A 322 -56.12 -29.48 -11.14
CA LEU A 322 -56.82 -30.17 -10.06
C LEU A 322 -57.90 -29.32 -9.40
N ILE A 323 -57.81 -28.01 -9.50
CA ILE A 323 -58.84 -27.07 -9.09
C ILE A 323 -59.35 -26.46 -10.37
N VAL A 324 -60.44 -26.95 -10.90
CA VAL A 324 -61.16 -26.39 -12.07
C VAL A 324 -61.67 -25.01 -11.65
N LEU A 325 -60.76 -24.08 -11.54
CA LEU A 325 -61.06 -22.65 -11.57
C LEU A 325 -61.30 -22.33 -13.04
N GLN A 326 -62.51 -22.39 -13.44
CA GLN A 326 -63.00 -22.17 -14.79
C GLN A 326 -62.80 -20.71 -15.27
N ASP A 327 -61.99 -19.95 -14.57
CA ASP A 327 -61.70 -18.54 -14.88
C ASP A 327 -60.17 -18.34 -14.92
N HIS A 328 -59.63 -18.21 -16.14
CA HIS A 328 -58.22 -17.99 -16.41
C HIS A 328 -57.73 -16.57 -15.98
N SER A 329 -58.53 -15.82 -15.27
CA SER A 329 -58.33 -14.40 -14.98
C SER A 329 -58.27 -14.08 -13.48
N ASN A 330 -57.91 -15.02 -12.62
CA ASN A 330 -57.75 -14.70 -11.18
C ASN A 330 -56.30 -14.33 -10.83
N PRO A 331 -55.94 -13.00 -10.87
CA PRO A 331 -54.70 -12.57 -10.30
C PRO A 331 -54.71 -12.81 -8.79
N THR A 332 -53.70 -13.51 -8.30
CA THR A 332 -53.49 -13.66 -6.85
C THR A 332 -52.64 -12.53 -6.35
N MET A 333 -53.13 -11.76 -5.38
CA MET A 333 -52.36 -10.77 -4.63
C MET A 333 -52.22 -11.25 -3.20
N GLY A 334 -50.97 -11.24 -2.72
CA GLY A 334 -50.68 -11.63 -1.34
C GLY A 334 -49.80 -10.56 -0.69
N LEU A 335 -50.19 -10.13 0.52
CA LEU A 335 -49.33 -9.35 1.42
C LEU A 335 -49.15 -10.20 2.67
N GLY A 336 -47.91 -10.37 3.11
CA GLY A 336 -47.56 -11.16 4.27
C GLY A 336 -46.44 -10.54 5.08
N GLY A 337 -46.41 -10.85 6.33
CA GLY A 337 -45.27 -10.56 7.22
C GLY A 337 -44.88 -11.85 7.93
N SER A 338 -43.58 -12.07 8.13
CA SER A 338 -43.07 -13.19 8.91
C SER A 338 -42.14 -12.69 10.00
N LEU A 339 -42.21 -13.36 11.15
CA LEU A 339 -41.29 -13.18 12.28
C LEU A 339 -40.51 -14.47 12.46
N LEU A 340 -39.21 -14.41 12.36
CA LEU A 340 -38.31 -15.53 12.63
C LEU A 340 -37.42 -15.17 13.82
N TRP A 341 -37.58 -15.94 14.91
CA TRP A 341 -36.73 -15.80 16.09
C TRP A 341 -35.96 -17.10 16.33
N PRO A 342 -34.61 -17.10 16.21
CA PRO A 342 -33.80 -18.28 16.48
C PRO A 342 -33.69 -18.52 18.00
N ILE A 343 -34.54 -19.39 18.58
CA ILE A 343 -34.55 -19.65 20.02
C ILE A 343 -33.43 -20.63 20.41
N PHE A 344 -33.17 -21.62 19.58
CA PHE A 344 -32.12 -22.62 19.81
C PHE A 344 -31.43 -22.99 18.49
N THR A 345 -30.11 -22.78 18.43
CA THR A 345 -29.30 -23.02 17.23
C THR A 345 -28.12 -23.95 17.50
N GLY A 346 -28.14 -24.71 18.59
CA GLY A 346 -27.05 -25.63 18.97
C GLY A 346 -25.72 -24.89 19.26
N GLY A 347 -25.78 -23.62 19.68
CA GLY A 347 -24.59 -22.79 19.95
C GLY A 347 -24.02 -22.07 18.74
N ALA A 348 -24.53 -22.26 17.52
CA ALA A 348 -23.96 -21.71 16.30
C ALA A 348 -23.89 -20.17 16.29
N LEU A 349 -24.94 -19.48 16.73
CA LEU A 349 -24.96 -18.02 16.78
C LEU A 349 -23.96 -17.47 17.81
N GLN A 350 -23.86 -18.12 18.99
CA GLN A 350 -22.86 -17.71 19.98
C GLN A 350 -21.43 -17.91 19.46
N ALA A 351 -21.14 -19.05 18.84
CA ALA A 351 -19.85 -19.30 18.21
C ALA A 351 -19.53 -18.26 17.11
N GLN A 352 -20.54 -17.80 16.36
CA GLN A 352 -20.35 -16.73 15.37
C GLN A 352 -19.98 -15.40 16.03
N VAL A 353 -20.56 -15.04 17.17
CA VAL A 353 -20.16 -13.86 17.96
C VAL A 353 -18.73 -14.01 18.46
N ASP A 354 -18.37 -15.19 18.98
CA ASP A 354 -17.02 -15.46 19.49
C ASP A 354 -15.97 -15.35 18.38
N ILE A 355 -16.27 -15.89 17.17
CA ILE A 355 -15.41 -15.77 15.98
C ILE A 355 -15.21 -14.29 15.62
N ARG A 356 -16.31 -13.52 15.47
CA ARG A 356 -16.22 -12.10 15.10
C ARG A 356 -15.51 -11.26 16.15
N THR A 357 -15.69 -11.59 17.43
CA THR A 357 -14.95 -10.94 18.52
C THR A 357 -13.45 -11.22 18.43
N ALA A 358 -13.05 -12.45 18.13
CA ALA A 358 -11.65 -12.79 17.91
C ALA A 358 -11.05 -12.09 16.67
N GLU A 359 -11.80 -12.01 15.57
CA GLU A 359 -11.41 -11.26 14.37
C GLU A 359 -11.24 -9.76 14.67
N GLN A 360 -12.08 -9.18 15.49
CA GLN A 360 -11.95 -7.79 15.95
C GLN A 360 -10.68 -7.60 16.80
N GLN A 361 -10.39 -8.50 17.73
CA GLN A 361 -9.16 -8.47 18.53
C GLN A 361 -7.92 -8.62 17.64
N GLN A 362 -7.97 -9.47 16.63
CA GLN A 362 -6.91 -9.60 15.63
C GLN A 362 -6.69 -8.28 14.90
N ALA A 363 -7.74 -7.62 14.41
CA ALA A 363 -7.63 -6.34 13.71
C ALA A 363 -7.02 -5.24 14.60
N VAL A 364 -7.36 -5.19 15.90
CA VAL A 364 -6.73 -4.28 16.88
C VAL A 364 -5.24 -4.55 17.04
N ALA A 365 -4.84 -5.83 17.14
CA ALA A 365 -3.43 -6.21 17.23
C ALA A 365 -2.64 -5.88 15.95
N GLU A 366 -3.24 -6.07 14.78
CA GLU A 366 -2.66 -5.70 13.50
C GLU A 366 -2.47 -4.17 13.37
N TYR A 367 -3.46 -3.39 13.80
CA TYR A 367 -3.34 -1.92 13.90
C TYR A 367 -2.15 -1.51 14.79
N ALA A 368 -2.02 -2.13 15.96
CA ALA A 368 -0.89 -1.88 16.86
C ALA A 368 0.46 -2.19 16.19
N ALA A 369 0.57 -3.33 15.51
CA ALA A 369 1.79 -3.73 14.81
C ALA A 369 2.17 -2.75 13.69
N ILE A 370 1.18 -2.27 12.92
CA ILE A 370 1.40 -1.27 11.86
C ILE A 370 1.85 0.07 12.47
N GLY A 371 1.20 0.53 13.55
CA GLY A 371 1.58 1.75 14.26
C GLY A 371 3.01 1.72 14.80
N LEU A 372 3.40 0.61 15.45
CA LEU A 372 4.77 0.42 15.94
C LEU A 372 5.80 0.38 14.80
N ARG A 373 5.46 -0.26 13.70
CA ARG A 373 6.30 -0.28 12.49
C ARG A 373 6.48 1.13 11.94
N ALA A 374 5.41 1.92 11.87
CA ALA A 374 5.46 3.29 11.40
C ALA A 374 6.42 4.16 12.24
N PHE A 375 6.38 4.07 13.57
CA PHE A 375 7.34 4.76 14.45
C PHE A 375 8.77 4.28 14.20
N ASN A 376 9.00 2.97 14.12
CA ASN A 376 10.32 2.40 13.88
C ASN A 376 10.91 2.84 12.52
N GLU A 377 10.08 2.94 11.48
CA GLU A 377 10.51 3.39 10.15
C GLU A 377 10.98 4.84 10.17
N VAL A 378 10.29 5.74 10.88
CA VAL A 378 10.69 7.15 10.98
C VAL A 378 11.94 7.31 11.83
N GLU A 379 11.98 6.72 13.04
CA GLU A 379 13.17 6.79 13.92
C GLU A 379 14.40 6.18 13.23
N GLY A 380 14.22 5.02 12.57
CA GLY A 380 15.30 4.38 11.82
C GLY A 380 15.77 5.21 10.62
N ALA A 381 14.85 5.88 9.93
CA ALA A 381 15.18 6.75 8.81
C ALA A 381 15.96 8.00 9.25
N LEU A 382 15.55 8.64 10.35
CA LEU A 382 16.24 9.79 10.91
C LEU A 382 17.64 9.42 11.41
N ALA A 383 17.77 8.31 12.15
CA ALA A 383 19.06 7.79 12.62
C ALA A 383 20.01 7.50 11.44
N SER A 384 19.49 6.82 10.41
CA SER A 384 20.26 6.48 9.22
C SER A 384 20.72 7.72 8.45
N GLU A 385 19.85 8.74 8.32
CA GLU A 385 20.23 9.98 7.64
C GLU A 385 21.35 10.71 8.38
N ALA A 386 21.30 10.82 9.71
CA ALA A 386 22.34 11.42 10.52
C ALA A 386 23.68 10.67 10.36
N ALA A 387 23.66 9.35 10.51
CA ALA A 387 24.86 8.53 10.36
C ALA A 387 25.48 8.59 8.96
N LEU A 388 24.65 8.53 7.92
CA LEU A 388 25.11 8.59 6.52
C LEU A 388 25.69 9.96 6.17
N ARG A 389 25.15 11.05 6.72
CA ARG A 389 25.69 12.40 6.56
C ARG A 389 27.11 12.50 7.14
N GLU A 390 27.31 12.01 8.35
CA GLU A 390 28.63 12.02 9.00
C GLU A 390 29.63 11.15 8.22
N ARG A 391 29.23 9.93 7.84
CA ARG A 391 30.05 9.03 7.04
C ARG A 391 30.46 9.65 5.69
N GLN A 392 29.56 10.39 5.04
CA GLN A 392 29.89 11.06 3.77
C GLN A 392 30.98 12.11 3.95
N VAL A 393 30.93 12.93 5.02
CA VAL A 393 31.98 13.91 5.33
C VAL A 393 33.32 13.22 5.53
N ILE A 394 33.35 12.14 6.32
CA ILE A 394 34.57 11.34 6.55
C ILE A 394 35.10 10.78 5.22
N LEU A 395 34.26 10.18 4.39
CA LEU A 395 34.68 9.60 3.12
C LEU A 395 35.16 10.65 2.11
N GLN A 396 34.60 11.86 2.13
CA GLN A 396 35.08 12.97 1.30
C GLN A 396 36.52 13.34 1.68
N GLN A 397 36.82 13.43 2.98
CA GLN A 397 38.17 13.73 3.46
C GLN A 397 39.13 12.57 3.11
N VAL A 398 38.76 11.32 3.40
CA VAL A 398 39.58 10.13 3.06
C VAL A 398 39.86 10.07 1.54
N THR A 399 38.88 10.40 0.71
CA THR A 399 39.07 10.43 -0.76
C THR A 399 40.05 11.51 -1.18
N SER A 400 39.97 12.70 -0.59
CA SER A 400 40.90 13.79 -0.84
C SER A 400 42.33 13.40 -0.48
N ASP A 401 42.52 12.81 0.72
CA ASP A 401 43.83 12.39 1.21
C ASP A 401 44.41 11.23 0.36
N SER A 402 43.55 10.26 0.00
CA SER A 402 43.95 9.13 -0.88
C SER A 402 44.35 9.59 -2.26
N ARG A 403 43.68 10.62 -2.82
CA ARG A 403 44.05 11.21 -4.11
C ARG A 403 45.42 11.88 -4.02
N ARG A 404 45.68 12.63 -2.98
CA ARG A 404 46.98 13.23 -2.72
C ARG A 404 48.09 12.21 -2.55
N SER A 405 47.83 11.15 -1.81
CA SER A 405 48.78 10.03 -1.62
C SER A 405 49.12 9.35 -2.93
N MET A 406 48.11 9.05 -3.76
CA MET A 406 48.28 8.43 -5.08
C MET A 406 49.12 9.32 -6.02
N GLU A 407 48.88 10.65 -6.03
CA GLU A 407 49.65 11.59 -6.82
C GLU A 407 51.12 11.57 -6.40
N LEU A 408 51.42 11.65 -5.09
CA LEU A 408 52.77 11.61 -4.57
C LEU A 408 53.47 10.28 -4.86
N ALA A 409 52.81 9.13 -4.63
CA ALA A 409 53.38 7.83 -4.94
C ALA A 409 53.74 7.68 -6.44
N THR A 410 52.88 8.22 -7.31
CA THR A 410 53.14 8.20 -8.79
C THR A 410 54.36 9.04 -9.15
N VAL A 411 54.55 10.24 -8.55
CA VAL A 411 55.71 11.06 -8.77
C VAL A 411 56.99 10.38 -8.27
N GLN A 412 56.95 9.81 -7.05
CA GLN A 412 58.08 9.10 -6.44
C GLN A 412 58.53 7.89 -7.28
N TYR A 413 57.57 7.14 -7.82
CA TYR A 413 57.87 6.01 -8.72
C TYR A 413 58.51 6.48 -10.03
N LYS A 414 58.02 7.58 -10.64
CA LYS A 414 58.59 8.12 -11.88
C LYS A 414 60.05 8.57 -11.73
N VAL A 415 60.41 9.12 -10.57
CA VAL A 415 61.80 9.56 -10.30
C VAL A 415 62.68 8.45 -9.70
N GLY A 416 62.13 7.24 -9.53
CA GLY A 416 62.86 6.09 -9.04
C GLY A 416 63.08 6.02 -7.52
N SER A 417 62.38 6.88 -6.72
CA SER A 417 62.54 6.91 -5.27
C SER A 417 61.53 6.01 -4.53
N SER A 418 60.59 5.36 -5.25
CA SER A 418 59.61 4.41 -4.72
C SER A 418 59.39 3.25 -5.70
N ASP A 419 58.84 2.13 -5.24
CA ASP A 419 58.49 0.96 -6.03
C ASP A 419 57.06 1.05 -6.62
N LEU A 420 56.81 0.21 -7.63
CA LEU A 420 55.49 0.14 -8.26
C LEU A 420 54.38 -0.34 -7.27
N ARG A 421 54.75 -1.17 -6.29
CA ARG A 421 53.82 -1.69 -5.29
C ARG A 421 53.14 -0.53 -4.54
N SER A 422 53.88 0.46 -4.14
CA SER A 422 53.35 1.67 -3.46
C SER A 422 52.31 2.38 -4.32
N VAL A 423 52.56 2.54 -5.61
CA VAL A 423 51.60 3.16 -6.56
C VAL A 423 50.32 2.32 -6.66
N LEU A 424 50.46 1.00 -6.84
CA LEU A 424 49.30 0.10 -6.96
C LEU A 424 48.45 0.07 -5.69
N GLN A 425 49.07 0.12 -4.50
CA GLN A 425 48.36 0.18 -3.22
C GLN A 425 47.58 1.48 -3.06
N GLU A 426 48.19 2.62 -3.34
CA GLU A 426 47.50 3.91 -3.26
C GLU A 426 46.41 4.07 -4.34
N GLN A 427 46.65 3.52 -5.53
CA GLN A 427 45.62 3.43 -6.57
C GLN A 427 44.40 2.66 -6.09
N LEU A 428 44.60 1.46 -5.54
CA LEU A 428 43.51 0.62 -5.02
C LEU A 428 42.75 1.33 -3.88
N ARG A 429 43.50 2.00 -2.97
CA ARG A 429 42.89 2.77 -1.87
C ARG A 429 42.01 3.91 -2.40
N LEU A 430 42.53 4.74 -3.31
CA LEU A 430 41.77 5.85 -3.90
C LEU A 430 40.48 5.36 -4.54
N TYR A 431 40.54 4.29 -5.33
CA TYR A 431 39.37 3.83 -6.02
C TYR A 431 38.32 3.18 -5.09
N ASN A 432 38.76 2.45 -4.07
CA ASN A 432 37.83 1.94 -3.06
C ASN A 432 37.10 3.07 -2.34
N THR A 433 37.79 4.16 -2.03
CA THR A 433 37.14 5.34 -1.40
C THR A 433 36.21 6.08 -2.36
N LEU A 434 36.56 6.21 -3.64
CA LEU A 434 35.68 6.81 -4.66
C LEU A 434 34.40 5.96 -4.85
N LEU A 435 34.52 4.64 -4.95
CA LEU A 435 33.35 3.77 -5.06
C LEU A 435 32.47 3.84 -3.80
N ALA A 436 33.07 3.86 -2.61
CA ALA A 436 32.36 4.02 -1.35
C ALA A 436 31.67 5.38 -1.24
N LEU A 437 32.29 6.46 -1.76
CA LEU A 437 31.70 7.78 -1.78
C LEU A 437 30.46 7.85 -2.68
N VAL A 438 30.50 7.26 -3.88
CA VAL A 438 29.34 7.16 -4.77
C VAL A 438 28.22 6.34 -4.10
N GLN A 439 28.58 5.24 -3.46
CA GLN A 439 27.60 4.40 -2.74
C GLN A 439 26.92 5.18 -1.63
N ILE A 440 27.67 5.85 -0.74
CA ILE A 440 27.10 6.59 0.39
C ILE A 440 26.22 7.77 -0.07
N GLN A 441 26.56 8.41 -1.18
CA GLN A 441 25.73 9.46 -1.78
C GLN A 441 24.39 8.91 -2.25
N SER A 442 24.40 7.76 -2.92
CA SER A 442 23.16 7.08 -3.36
C SER A 442 22.33 6.61 -2.17
N GLU A 443 22.97 6.01 -1.15
CA GLU A 443 22.28 5.56 0.08
C GLU A 443 21.61 6.73 0.80
N ARG A 444 22.26 7.90 0.90
CA ARG A 444 21.65 9.09 1.50
C ARG A 444 20.42 9.57 0.74
N LEU A 445 20.48 9.60 -0.59
CA LEU A 445 19.33 9.96 -1.43
C LEU A 445 18.19 8.96 -1.26
N ALA A 446 18.50 7.66 -1.26
CA ALA A 446 17.51 6.61 -1.02
C ALA A 446 16.89 6.72 0.39
N GLN A 447 17.69 7.07 1.39
CA GLN A 447 17.21 7.26 2.76
C GLN A 447 16.29 8.48 2.89
N ARG A 448 16.54 9.55 2.12
CA ARG A 448 15.63 10.69 2.04
C ARG A 448 14.26 10.29 1.47
N VAL A 449 14.23 9.41 0.48
CA VAL A 449 13.00 8.83 -0.08
C VAL A 449 12.27 7.98 0.97
N ASN A 450 13.01 7.14 1.71
CA ASN A 450 12.44 6.31 2.77
C ASN A 450 11.83 7.17 3.90
N LEU A 451 12.53 8.22 4.33
CA LEU A 451 12.01 9.14 5.35
C LEU A 451 10.73 9.83 4.87
N HIS A 452 10.68 10.27 3.62
CA HIS A 452 9.50 10.90 3.05
C HIS A 452 8.29 9.94 3.04
N LEU A 453 8.49 8.69 2.60
CA LEU A 453 7.45 7.65 2.63
C LEU A 453 7.04 7.31 4.06
N ALA A 454 8.00 7.14 4.98
CA ALA A 454 7.73 6.81 6.38
C ALA A 454 6.89 7.88 7.11
N LEU A 455 7.07 9.14 6.72
CA LEU A 455 6.30 10.28 7.24
C LEU A 455 4.89 10.40 6.61
N GLY A 456 4.51 9.51 5.69
CA GLY A 456 3.22 9.57 5.01
C GLY A 456 3.11 10.70 3.99
N GLY A 457 4.25 11.14 3.42
CA GLY A 457 4.29 12.19 2.40
C GLY A 457 3.61 11.74 1.10
N GLY A 458 2.63 12.53 0.62
CA GLY A 458 1.98 12.31 -0.68
C GLY A 458 2.94 12.55 -1.86
N PHE A 459 2.71 11.84 -2.94
CA PHE A 459 3.38 12.06 -4.22
C PHE A 459 2.49 12.94 -5.11
N ASP A 460 2.32 14.19 -4.77
CA ASP A 460 1.62 15.13 -5.64
C ASP A 460 2.43 15.37 -6.91
N ALA A 461 2.09 14.62 -7.94
CA ALA A 461 2.61 14.81 -9.28
C ALA A 461 1.92 16.01 -9.96
N ALA A 462 1.97 17.15 -9.40
CA ALA A 462 1.79 18.50 -9.94
C ALA A 462 1.08 19.43 -8.93
N PRO A 463 1.48 20.69 -8.78
CA PRO A 463 0.64 21.71 -8.18
C PRO A 463 -0.49 22.04 -9.17
N GLY A 464 -1.59 21.29 -9.10
CA GLY A 464 -2.73 21.44 -10.01
C GLY A 464 -3.82 20.37 -9.86
N ALA A 465 -3.51 19.22 -9.22
CA ALA A 465 -4.50 18.15 -9.02
C ALA A 465 -5.12 18.11 -7.61
N ALA A 466 -4.72 19.00 -6.71
CA ALA A 466 -5.40 19.20 -5.43
C ALA A 466 -6.75 19.91 -5.67
N GLY A 467 -7.78 19.14 -6.04
CA GLY A 467 -9.10 19.74 -6.28
C GLY A 467 -10.13 18.85 -6.93
N ALA A 468 -9.77 17.67 -7.38
CA ALA A 468 -10.76 16.69 -7.80
C ALA A 468 -11.14 15.78 -6.61
N SER A 469 -11.72 16.37 -5.56
CA SER A 469 -12.62 15.64 -4.69
C SER A 469 -13.72 15.09 -5.60
N VAL A 470 -13.70 13.78 -5.82
CA VAL A 470 -14.85 13.09 -6.43
C VAL A 470 -16.02 13.28 -5.47
N SER A 471 -16.76 14.36 -5.67
CA SER A 471 -18.08 14.51 -5.09
C SER A 471 -18.89 13.29 -5.53
N PRO A 472 -19.59 12.61 -4.62
CA PRO A 472 -20.48 11.54 -5.01
C PRO A 472 -21.56 12.15 -5.90
N GLN A 473 -21.46 11.95 -7.21
CA GLN A 473 -22.56 12.26 -8.12
C GLN A 473 -23.76 11.40 -7.69
N ALA A 474 -24.76 12.06 -7.14
CA ALA A 474 -26.05 11.47 -6.91
C ALA A 474 -26.53 10.83 -8.23
N VAL A 475 -26.67 9.51 -8.22
CA VAL A 475 -27.30 8.75 -9.30
C VAL A 475 -28.73 9.26 -9.41
N LYS A 476 -29.02 10.03 -10.47
CA LYS A 476 -30.40 10.33 -10.85
C LYS A 476 -31.09 9.01 -11.19
N PRO A 477 -32.31 8.76 -10.67
CA PRO A 477 -33.08 7.59 -11.11
C PRO A 477 -33.42 7.75 -12.58
N ALA A 478 -33.14 6.72 -13.35
CA ALA A 478 -33.60 6.61 -14.72
C ALA A 478 -35.12 6.47 -14.73
N SER A 479 -35.77 7.34 -15.49
CA SER A 479 -37.19 7.38 -15.78
C SER A 479 -37.69 6.16 -16.56
#